data_1af50035bf8f0a0c900e7b51428cb11e
#
_entry.id   1af50035bf8f0a0c900e7b51428cb11e
#
_cell.length_a   1.000
_cell.length_b   1.000
_cell.length_c   1.000
_cell.angle_alpha   90.00
_cell.angle_beta   90.00
_cell.angle_gamma   90.00
#
_symmetry.space_group_name_H-M   'P 1'
#
loop_
_entity.id
_entity.type
_entity.pdbx_description
1 polymer ?
#
loop_
_entity_poly.entity_id
_entity_poly.type
_entity_poly.pdbx_seq_one_letter_code
_entity_poly.pdbx_strand_id
1 'polypeptide(L)'
;FEVAEHIDIRNVDVEMGSKDFKVMYNGKPLEHYDCVYVRGSYKYALLQSSITCALFKKCYMPLHANSFPLGHNKLLTFLELQRYGIPMPTTYVSATTNSAKQLFNTIKYPIIIKIPTGTQGKGVMVADSVQSARSMIDALDAFNQPYIIQEYIDTDASDIRVIVAGDKVVACMKRKNPSSSEFRANIHQGGVGEPYELDFDAEQVAVRAARAIKCDLCAVDMLEHNGRMFVIEVNLSPGLEGINTALGTNVAS
;
A
#
# COMPACT_ATOMS: atom_id res chain seq x y z
N PHE A 1 -21.66 -3.13 -15.26
CA PHE A 1 -21.23 -2.24 -16.35
C PHE A 1 -21.63 -2.86 -17.69
N GLU A 2 -22.19 -2.07 -18.60
CA GLU A 2 -22.53 -2.56 -19.96
C GLU A 2 -21.27 -2.72 -20.81
N VAL A 3 -20.29 -1.82 -20.62
CA VAL A 3 -19.00 -1.84 -21.32
C VAL A 3 -17.88 -1.62 -20.33
N ALA A 4 -16.82 -2.41 -20.42
CA ALA A 4 -15.58 -2.20 -19.72
C ALA A 4 -14.41 -2.25 -20.70
N GLU A 5 -13.57 -1.22 -20.70
CA GLU A 5 -12.42 -1.10 -21.59
C GLU A 5 -11.13 -1.04 -20.78
N HIS A 6 -10.08 -1.71 -21.26
CA HIS A 6 -8.76 -1.65 -20.70
C HIS A 6 -7.87 -0.72 -21.52
N ILE A 7 -7.41 0.37 -20.89
CA ILE A 7 -6.52 1.36 -21.49
C ILE A 7 -5.13 1.23 -20.87
N ASP A 8 -4.12 1.01 -21.71
CA ASP A 8 -2.74 0.92 -21.24
C ASP A 8 -2.21 2.31 -20.89
N ILE A 9 -1.92 2.53 -19.61
CA ILE A 9 -1.42 3.80 -19.08
C ILE A 9 -0.12 4.26 -19.76
N ARG A 10 0.65 3.35 -20.36
CA ARG A 10 1.89 3.68 -21.08
C ARG A 10 1.65 4.46 -22.37
N ASN A 11 0.42 4.45 -22.87
CA ASN A 11 -0.01 5.14 -24.07
C ASN A 11 -0.91 6.35 -23.76
N VAL A 12 -0.94 6.76 -22.49
CA VAL A 12 -1.74 7.89 -22.03
C VAL A 12 -0.83 9.09 -21.79
N ASP A 13 -1.20 10.24 -22.35
CA ASP A 13 -0.59 11.53 -22.11
C ASP A 13 -1.58 12.48 -21.45
N VAL A 14 -1.09 13.43 -20.66
CA VAL A 14 -1.89 14.50 -20.07
C VAL A 14 -1.36 15.83 -20.52
N GLU A 15 -2.17 16.57 -21.27
CA GLU A 15 -1.89 17.94 -21.66
C GLU A 15 -2.44 18.90 -20.60
N MET A 16 -1.57 19.69 -19.99
CA MET A 16 -1.93 20.67 -18.96
C MET A 16 -1.71 22.08 -19.47
N GLY A 17 -2.77 22.86 -19.56
CA GLY A 17 -2.73 24.27 -19.92
C GLY A 17 -3.33 25.16 -18.83
N SER A 18 -3.29 26.48 -19.05
CA SER A 18 -3.82 27.47 -18.09
C SER A 18 -5.35 27.39 -17.91
N LYS A 19 -6.07 26.76 -18.83
CA LYS A 19 -7.54 26.70 -18.83
C LYS A 19 -8.09 25.29 -18.72
N ASP A 20 -7.41 24.29 -19.30
CA ASP A 20 -7.94 22.94 -19.45
C ASP A 20 -6.89 21.84 -19.23
N PHE A 21 -7.38 20.71 -18.70
CA PHE A 21 -6.69 19.44 -18.74
C PHE A 21 -7.28 18.58 -19.87
N LYS A 22 -6.43 17.96 -20.68
CA LYS A 22 -6.85 16.95 -21.64
C LYS A 22 -6.09 15.65 -21.39
N VAL A 23 -6.81 14.56 -21.37
CA VAL A 23 -6.23 13.22 -21.34
C VAL A 23 -6.28 12.69 -22.77
N MET A 24 -5.13 12.25 -23.26
CA MET A 24 -4.96 11.72 -24.61
C MET A 24 -4.60 10.24 -24.53
N TYR A 25 -5.17 9.44 -25.40
CA TYR A 25 -4.81 8.03 -25.58
C TYR A 25 -4.40 7.78 -27.03
N ASN A 26 -3.18 7.30 -27.26
CA ASN A 26 -2.62 7.13 -28.60
C ASN A 26 -2.75 8.40 -29.48
N GLY A 27 -2.50 9.57 -28.88
CA GLY A 27 -2.55 10.87 -29.57
C GLY A 27 -3.97 11.41 -29.86
N LYS A 28 -5.02 10.75 -29.40
CA LYS A 28 -6.41 11.21 -29.52
C LYS A 28 -7.00 11.55 -28.15
N PRO A 29 -7.92 12.52 -28.05
CA PRO A 29 -8.63 12.76 -26.80
C PRO A 29 -9.29 11.49 -26.29
N LEU A 30 -9.17 11.24 -24.97
CA LEU A 30 -9.84 10.13 -24.33
C LEU A 30 -11.35 10.32 -24.45
N GLU A 31 -12.07 9.25 -24.80
CA GLU A 31 -13.52 9.24 -24.86
C GLU A 31 -14.15 9.43 -23.47
N HIS A 32 -15.45 9.70 -23.45
CA HIS A 32 -16.19 9.87 -22.20
C HIS A 32 -16.50 8.49 -21.59
N TYR A 33 -16.26 8.37 -20.27
CA TYR A 33 -16.58 7.21 -19.46
C TYR A 33 -17.37 7.64 -18.23
N ASP A 34 -18.28 6.81 -17.74
CA ASP A 34 -19.03 7.07 -16.50
C ASP A 34 -18.13 6.84 -15.27
N CYS A 35 -17.16 5.91 -15.37
CA CYS A 35 -16.21 5.59 -14.33
C CYS A 35 -14.83 5.28 -14.93
N VAL A 36 -13.79 5.78 -14.29
CA VAL A 36 -12.39 5.45 -14.64
C VAL A 36 -11.64 5.01 -13.39
N TYR A 37 -11.18 3.75 -13.38
CA TYR A 37 -10.32 3.23 -12.34
C TYR A 37 -8.86 3.22 -12.81
N VAL A 38 -8.09 4.19 -12.33
CA VAL A 38 -6.67 4.32 -12.69
C VAL A 38 -5.84 3.36 -11.83
N ARG A 39 -5.19 2.39 -12.49
CA ARG A 39 -4.33 1.38 -11.85
C ARG A 39 -2.91 1.48 -12.39
N GLY A 40 -1.95 1.00 -11.60
CA GLY A 40 -0.57 0.92 -12.04
C GLY A 40 0.42 0.87 -10.89
N SER A 41 1.71 0.82 -11.24
CA SER A 41 2.78 0.79 -10.24
C SER A 41 3.16 2.21 -9.79
N TYR A 42 3.89 2.28 -8.69
CA TYR A 42 4.45 3.53 -8.15
C TYR A 42 5.26 4.36 -9.17
N LYS A 43 5.80 3.74 -10.21
CA LYS A 43 6.55 4.41 -11.29
C LYS A 43 5.69 5.43 -12.04
N TYR A 44 4.38 5.22 -12.09
CA TYR A 44 3.42 6.07 -12.77
C TYR A 44 2.60 6.95 -11.82
N ALA A 45 2.99 7.05 -10.55
CA ALA A 45 2.20 7.76 -9.52
C ALA A 45 1.82 9.18 -9.91
N LEU A 46 2.74 9.94 -10.51
CA LEU A 46 2.47 11.31 -10.97
C LEU A 46 1.53 11.34 -12.17
N LEU A 47 1.70 10.43 -13.13
CA LEU A 47 0.80 10.33 -14.29
C LEU A 47 -0.61 9.90 -13.84
N GLN A 48 -0.71 8.91 -12.95
CA GLN A 48 -1.98 8.48 -12.35
C GLN A 48 -2.69 9.65 -11.65
N SER A 49 -1.96 10.42 -10.86
CA SER A 49 -2.48 11.62 -10.20
C SER A 49 -2.97 12.66 -11.21
N SER A 50 -2.21 12.90 -12.30
CA SER A 50 -2.57 13.86 -13.35
C SER A 50 -3.81 13.43 -14.13
N ILE A 51 -3.92 12.16 -14.52
CA ILE A 51 -5.12 11.59 -15.16
C ILE A 51 -6.34 11.80 -14.28
N THR A 52 -6.20 11.46 -12.98
CA THR A 52 -7.31 11.60 -12.03
C THR A 52 -7.72 13.05 -11.85
N CYS A 53 -6.77 13.99 -11.73
CA CYS A 53 -7.08 15.42 -11.69
C CYS A 53 -7.86 15.87 -12.93
N ALA A 54 -7.46 15.42 -14.12
CA ALA A 54 -8.07 15.83 -15.37
C ALA A 54 -9.50 15.30 -15.55
N LEU A 55 -9.80 14.14 -14.96
CA LEU A 55 -11.10 13.44 -15.12
C LEU A 55 -12.04 13.58 -13.91
N PHE A 56 -11.54 13.99 -12.74
CA PHE A 56 -12.27 14.00 -11.47
C PHE A 56 -13.67 14.63 -11.51
N LYS A 57 -13.88 15.67 -12.32
CA LYS A 57 -15.19 16.33 -12.47
C LYS A 57 -16.01 15.78 -13.66
N LYS A 58 -15.46 14.84 -14.42
CA LYS A 58 -16.06 14.35 -15.66
C LYS A 58 -16.64 12.96 -15.53
N CYS A 59 -16.13 12.16 -14.60
CA CYS A 59 -16.58 10.78 -14.33
C CYS A 59 -16.31 10.41 -12.88
N TYR A 60 -16.89 9.27 -12.44
CA TYR A 60 -16.57 8.71 -11.13
C TYR A 60 -15.15 8.13 -11.11
N MET A 61 -14.41 8.48 -10.06
CA MET A 61 -13.04 8.02 -9.85
C MET A 61 -12.94 7.39 -8.45
N PRO A 62 -12.72 6.06 -8.32
CA PRO A 62 -12.60 5.40 -7.01
C PRO A 62 -11.40 5.84 -6.19
N LEU A 63 -10.42 6.48 -6.83
CA LEU A 63 -9.20 6.99 -6.19
C LEU A 63 -9.11 8.50 -6.42
N HIS A 64 -8.84 9.26 -5.37
CA HIS A 64 -8.53 10.67 -5.49
C HIS A 64 -7.10 10.86 -6.02
N ALA A 65 -6.82 11.97 -6.71
CA ALA A 65 -5.50 12.24 -7.27
C ALA A 65 -4.35 12.15 -6.23
N ASN A 66 -4.60 12.62 -5.01
CA ASN A 66 -3.63 12.55 -3.91
C ASN A 66 -3.41 11.13 -3.36
N SER A 67 -4.29 10.17 -3.67
CA SER A 67 -4.13 8.78 -3.23
C SER A 67 -2.86 8.16 -3.78
N PHE A 68 -2.47 8.51 -5.02
CA PHE A 68 -1.32 7.90 -5.68
C PHE A 68 0.03 8.24 -5.01
N PRO A 69 0.40 9.50 -4.77
CA PRO A 69 1.62 9.78 -4.03
C PRO A 69 1.57 9.25 -2.60
N LEU A 70 0.40 9.28 -1.93
CA LEU A 70 0.24 8.76 -0.57
C LEU A 70 0.40 7.24 -0.52
N GLY A 71 -0.37 6.49 -1.29
CA GLY A 71 -0.40 5.02 -1.22
C GLY A 71 0.81 4.33 -1.86
N HIS A 72 1.52 5.00 -2.78
CA HIS A 72 2.74 4.47 -3.39
C HIS A 72 4.02 4.78 -2.58
N ASN A 73 3.93 5.57 -1.52
CA ASN A 73 5.05 5.90 -0.65
C ASN A 73 4.71 5.57 0.80
N LYS A 74 5.32 4.53 1.35
CA LYS A 74 5.07 4.04 2.72
C LYS A 74 5.21 5.12 3.79
N LEU A 75 6.19 6.02 3.63
CA LEU A 75 6.36 7.12 4.59
C LEU A 75 5.16 8.06 4.56
N LEU A 76 4.72 8.47 3.37
CA LEU A 76 3.54 9.34 3.23
C LEU A 76 2.27 8.64 3.72
N THR A 77 2.13 7.33 3.44
CA THR A 77 1.04 6.52 4.01
C THR A 77 1.05 6.60 5.55
N PHE A 78 2.17 6.33 6.20
CA PHE A 78 2.26 6.34 7.67
C PHE A 78 2.03 7.72 8.27
N LEU A 79 2.47 8.80 7.63
CA LEU A 79 2.17 10.17 8.06
C LEU A 79 0.66 10.46 8.04
N GLU A 80 -0.05 10.03 6.99
CA GLU A 80 -1.51 10.17 6.96
C GLU A 80 -2.21 9.26 7.97
N LEU A 81 -1.80 8.00 8.12
CA LEU A 81 -2.36 7.11 9.15
C LEU A 81 -2.22 7.70 10.55
N GLN A 82 -1.05 8.25 10.89
CA GLN A 82 -0.82 8.93 12.18
C GLN A 82 -1.73 10.13 12.34
N ARG A 83 -1.88 10.95 11.32
CA ARG A 83 -2.73 12.15 11.33
C ARG A 83 -4.20 11.85 11.63
N TYR A 84 -4.66 10.67 11.21
CA TYR A 84 -6.03 10.19 11.47
C TYR A 84 -6.13 9.27 12.70
N GLY A 85 -5.05 9.13 13.48
CA GLY A 85 -5.01 8.28 14.68
C GLY A 85 -5.28 6.81 14.39
N ILE A 86 -4.81 6.31 13.25
CA ILE A 86 -4.97 4.91 12.85
C ILE A 86 -3.80 4.09 13.42
N PRO A 87 -4.08 2.96 14.08
CA PRO A 87 -3.03 2.12 14.63
C PRO A 87 -2.05 1.64 13.55
N MET A 88 -0.77 1.84 13.79
CA MET A 88 0.32 1.39 12.92
C MET A 88 1.55 1.07 13.77
N PRO A 89 2.49 0.25 13.29
CA PRO A 89 3.73 0.01 14.00
C PRO A 89 4.52 1.31 14.19
N THR A 90 5.21 1.45 15.33
CA THR A 90 6.05 2.62 15.60
C THR A 90 7.09 2.78 14.49
N THR A 91 7.11 3.95 13.88
CA THR A 91 7.90 4.23 12.68
C THR A 91 8.84 5.40 12.93
N TYR A 92 10.10 5.24 12.58
CA TYR A 92 11.15 6.23 12.75
C TYR A 92 11.70 6.67 11.39
N VAL A 93 11.97 7.97 11.30
CA VAL A 93 12.60 8.59 10.14
C VAL A 93 13.82 9.36 10.64
N SER A 94 14.96 9.13 10.04
CA SER A 94 16.20 9.80 10.41
C SER A 94 16.72 10.65 9.25
N ALA A 95 17.21 11.84 9.55
CA ALA A 95 17.77 12.74 8.54
C ALA A 95 19.14 12.26 8.00
N THR A 96 19.87 11.50 8.81
CA THR A 96 21.21 10.99 8.47
C THR A 96 21.42 9.58 8.97
N THR A 97 22.31 8.85 8.33
CA THR A 97 22.76 7.51 8.76
C THR A 97 23.33 7.52 10.17
N ASN A 98 24.04 8.58 10.56
CA ASN A 98 24.55 8.72 11.92
C ASN A 98 23.44 8.85 12.96
N SER A 99 22.40 9.64 12.69
CA SER A 99 21.23 9.75 13.56
C SER A 99 20.51 8.39 13.71
N ALA A 100 20.32 7.65 12.62
CA ALA A 100 19.75 6.32 12.66
C ALA A 100 20.60 5.34 13.49
N LYS A 101 21.94 5.39 13.37
CA LYS A 101 22.86 4.54 14.16
C LYS A 101 22.77 4.82 15.67
N GLN A 102 22.49 6.06 16.06
CA GLN A 102 22.24 6.39 17.48
C GLN A 102 20.93 5.79 17.97
N LEU A 103 19.86 5.90 17.16
CA LEU A 103 18.55 5.29 17.46
C LEU A 103 18.66 3.78 17.68
N PHE A 104 19.48 3.07 16.90
CA PHE A 104 19.67 1.62 17.01
C PHE A 104 20.18 1.14 18.38
N ASN A 105 20.77 1.99 19.18
CA ASN A 105 21.20 1.65 20.52
C ASN A 105 20.07 1.71 21.57
N THR A 106 18.89 2.26 21.20
CA THR A 106 17.77 2.51 22.13
C THR A 106 16.51 1.74 21.79
N ILE A 107 16.34 1.32 20.54
CA ILE A 107 15.17 0.57 20.09
C ILE A 107 15.28 -0.91 20.43
N LYS A 108 14.12 -1.59 20.52
CA LYS A 108 14.05 -3.04 20.75
C LYS A 108 14.19 -3.79 19.43
N TYR A 109 14.90 -4.91 19.45
CA TYR A 109 15.06 -5.82 18.31
C TYR A 109 14.12 -7.03 18.42
N PRO A 110 13.76 -7.64 17.28
CA PRO A 110 14.09 -7.26 15.91
C PRO A 110 13.39 -5.98 15.46
N ILE A 111 13.88 -5.37 14.36
CA ILE A 111 13.27 -4.23 13.70
C ILE A 111 13.10 -4.47 12.21
N ILE A 112 12.24 -3.70 11.58
CA ILE A 112 12.05 -3.70 10.13
C ILE A 112 12.70 -2.44 9.54
N ILE A 113 13.46 -2.61 8.45
CA ILE A 113 13.96 -1.52 7.62
C ILE A 113 13.28 -1.64 6.26
N LYS A 114 12.64 -0.56 5.79
CA LYS A 114 11.87 -0.55 4.53
C LYS A 114 12.32 0.57 3.62
N ILE A 115 12.40 0.28 2.32
CA ILE A 115 12.46 1.32 1.29
C ILE A 115 11.04 1.90 1.14
N PRO A 116 10.86 3.25 1.12
CA PRO A 116 9.54 3.87 1.07
C PRO A 116 8.71 3.49 -0.16
N THR A 117 9.35 3.28 -1.31
CA THR A 117 8.70 2.86 -2.56
C THR A 117 9.02 1.40 -2.87
N GLY A 118 8.07 0.70 -3.48
CA GLY A 118 8.24 -0.71 -3.83
C GLY A 118 6.98 -1.52 -3.57
N THR A 119 6.91 -2.71 -4.16
CA THR A 119 5.75 -3.61 -4.11
C THR A 119 6.18 -5.03 -3.79
N GLN A 120 5.25 -5.88 -3.40
CA GLN A 120 5.46 -7.32 -3.18
C GLN A 120 6.50 -7.64 -2.10
N GLY A 121 6.65 -6.82 -1.07
CA GLY A 121 7.63 -7.02 -0.01
C GLY A 121 9.09 -6.78 -0.40
N LYS A 122 9.37 -6.36 -1.64
CA LYS A 122 10.73 -5.98 -2.06
C LYS A 122 11.17 -4.72 -1.30
N GLY A 123 12.42 -4.73 -0.81
CA GLY A 123 12.95 -3.63 -0.01
C GLY A 123 12.45 -3.61 1.44
N VAL A 124 11.92 -4.74 1.95
CA VAL A 124 11.60 -4.95 3.37
C VAL A 124 12.62 -5.92 3.95
N MET A 125 13.32 -5.51 4.99
CA MET A 125 14.40 -6.26 5.64
C MET A 125 14.16 -6.33 7.14
N VAL A 126 14.55 -7.45 7.76
CA VAL A 126 14.55 -7.62 9.22
C VAL A 126 15.98 -7.49 9.72
N ALA A 127 16.19 -6.64 10.71
CA ALA A 127 17.43 -6.60 11.46
C ALA A 127 17.18 -7.13 12.88
N ASP A 128 17.94 -8.14 13.27
CA ASP A 128 17.87 -8.83 14.57
C ASP A 128 18.81 -8.23 15.63
N SER A 129 19.71 -7.34 15.20
CA SER A 129 20.75 -6.77 16.04
C SER A 129 21.15 -5.38 15.56
N VAL A 130 21.84 -4.66 16.44
CA VAL A 130 22.47 -3.36 16.12
C VAL A 130 23.43 -3.49 14.93
N GLN A 131 24.18 -4.59 14.87
CA GLN A 131 25.17 -4.83 13.80
C GLN A 131 24.50 -5.05 12.45
N SER A 132 23.48 -5.89 12.39
CA SER A 132 22.72 -6.13 11.15
C SER A 132 22.03 -4.87 10.67
N ALA A 133 21.39 -4.10 11.57
CA ALA A 133 20.77 -2.83 11.24
C ALA A 133 21.75 -1.81 10.66
N ARG A 134 22.93 -1.65 11.27
CA ARG A 134 23.99 -0.76 10.77
C ARG A 134 24.46 -1.15 9.38
N SER A 135 24.74 -2.44 9.17
CA SER A 135 25.16 -2.94 7.85
C SER A 135 24.13 -2.68 6.75
N MET A 136 22.82 -2.88 7.08
CA MET A 136 21.73 -2.62 6.12
C MET A 136 21.64 -1.15 5.74
N ILE A 137 21.68 -0.23 6.71
CA ILE A 137 21.57 1.21 6.37
C ILE A 137 22.83 1.74 5.70
N ASP A 138 24.02 1.21 6.01
CA ASP A 138 25.24 1.58 5.29
C ASP A 138 25.17 1.16 3.82
N ALA A 139 24.61 -0.02 3.53
CA ALA A 139 24.36 -0.47 2.15
C ALA A 139 23.33 0.42 1.44
N LEU A 140 22.22 0.77 2.10
CA LEU A 140 21.20 1.67 1.52
C LEU A 140 21.77 3.06 1.25
N ASP A 141 22.56 3.60 2.17
CA ASP A 141 23.22 4.91 2.05
C ASP A 141 24.19 4.93 0.86
N ALA A 142 25.01 3.88 0.71
CA ALA A 142 25.93 3.73 -0.43
C ALA A 142 25.23 3.78 -1.79
N PHE A 143 23.96 3.37 -1.87
CA PHE A 143 23.14 3.44 -3.08
C PHE A 143 22.18 4.62 -3.09
N ASN A 144 22.31 5.59 -2.18
CA ASN A 144 21.41 6.74 -2.02
C ASN A 144 19.93 6.33 -1.92
N GLN A 145 19.64 5.19 -1.27
CA GLN A 145 18.28 4.71 -1.09
C GLN A 145 17.70 5.23 0.22
N PRO A 146 16.59 6.00 0.18
CA PRO A 146 15.89 6.40 1.39
C PRO A 146 15.31 5.17 2.09
N TYR A 147 15.20 5.23 3.42
CA TYR A 147 14.64 4.15 4.23
C TYR A 147 13.82 4.69 5.40
N ILE A 148 12.95 3.86 5.92
CA ILE A 148 12.25 4.02 7.18
C ILE A 148 12.59 2.84 8.09
N ILE A 149 12.60 3.09 9.40
CA ILE A 149 12.83 2.09 10.43
C ILE A 149 11.51 1.89 11.16
N GLN A 150 11.13 0.65 11.41
CA GLN A 150 9.85 0.33 12.03
C GLN A 150 10.01 -0.77 13.08
N GLU A 151 9.24 -0.70 14.16
CA GLU A 151 9.18 -1.82 15.10
C GLU A 151 8.69 -3.09 14.39
N TYR A 152 9.22 -4.21 14.84
CA TYR A 152 8.75 -5.52 14.40
C TYR A 152 7.53 -5.93 15.24
N ILE A 153 6.45 -6.28 14.57
CA ILE A 153 5.25 -6.86 15.19
C ILE A 153 5.29 -8.37 14.92
N ASP A 154 5.40 -9.16 15.97
CA ASP A 154 5.39 -10.61 15.84
C ASP A 154 3.96 -11.11 15.59
N THR A 155 3.75 -11.74 14.45
CA THR A 155 2.47 -12.25 13.98
C THR A 155 2.55 -13.67 13.46
N ASP A 156 3.61 -14.39 13.86
CA ASP A 156 3.86 -15.75 13.40
C ASP A 156 3.87 -15.84 11.85
N ALA A 157 4.56 -14.91 11.21
CA ALA A 157 4.66 -14.74 9.77
C ALA A 157 3.30 -14.68 9.05
N SER A 158 2.31 -14.06 9.70
CA SER A 158 0.98 -13.85 9.11
C SER A 158 0.63 -12.37 8.99
N ASP A 159 -0.21 -12.03 8.03
CA ASP A 159 -0.87 -10.74 7.89
C ASP A 159 -2.32 -10.91 7.42
N ILE A 160 -3.10 -9.85 7.56
CA ILE A 160 -4.51 -9.81 7.17
C ILE A 160 -4.66 -8.83 6.03
N ARG A 161 -5.17 -9.31 4.90
CA ARG A 161 -5.54 -8.47 3.76
C ARG A 161 -7.03 -8.25 3.72
N VAL A 162 -7.42 -6.98 3.74
CA VAL A 162 -8.81 -6.52 3.74
C VAL A 162 -9.09 -5.74 2.47
N ILE A 163 -10.12 -6.10 1.71
CA ILE A 163 -10.60 -5.30 0.59
C ILE A 163 -11.69 -4.34 1.10
N VAL A 164 -11.44 -3.06 0.91
CA VAL A 164 -12.38 -1.99 1.25
C VAL A 164 -12.98 -1.46 -0.04
N ALA A 165 -14.32 -1.35 -0.07
CA ALA A 165 -15.08 -0.70 -1.14
C ALA A 165 -16.04 0.32 -0.51
N GLY A 166 -15.82 1.61 -0.78
CA GLY A 166 -16.52 2.72 -0.15
C GLY A 166 -16.29 2.76 1.35
N ASP A 167 -17.34 2.53 2.11
CA ASP A 167 -17.36 2.55 3.57
C ASP A 167 -17.44 1.16 4.21
N LYS A 168 -17.20 0.10 3.45
CA LYS A 168 -17.39 -1.30 3.87
C LYS A 168 -16.18 -2.16 3.55
N VAL A 169 -15.96 -3.15 4.40
CA VAL A 169 -15.14 -4.31 4.10
C VAL A 169 -15.97 -5.28 3.25
N VAL A 170 -15.47 -5.63 2.06
CA VAL A 170 -16.17 -6.55 1.13
C VAL A 170 -15.53 -7.91 1.08
N ALA A 171 -14.27 -8.04 1.49
CA ALA A 171 -13.58 -9.33 1.59
C ALA A 171 -12.40 -9.22 2.56
N CYS A 172 -12.08 -10.32 3.22
CA CYS A 172 -10.95 -10.42 4.11
C CYS A 172 -10.31 -11.81 4.04
N MET A 173 -8.99 -11.86 4.08
CA MET A 173 -8.24 -13.11 4.20
C MET A 173 -7.04 -12.93 5.11
N LYS A 174 -6.71 -13.99 5.83
CA LYS A 174 -5.43 -14.12 6.52
C LYS A 174 -4.43 -14.79 5.57
N ARG A 175 -3.25 -14.19 5.42
CA ARG A 175 -2.16 -14.78 4.67
C ARG A 175 -1.13 -15.30 5.65
N LYS A 176 -0.63 -16.50 5.42
CA LYS A 176 0.41 -17.12 6.24
C LYS A 176 1.50 -17.69 5.34
N ASN A 177 2.75 -17.46 5.70
CA ASN A 177 3.85 -18.14 5.02
C ASN A 177 4.13 -19.47 5.77
N PRO A 178 4.02 -20.62 5.09
CA PRO A 178 4.31 -21.90 5.71
C PRO A 178 5.80 -22.12 6.00
N SER A 179 6.68 -21.30 5.42
CA SER A 179 8.12 -21.39 5.65
C SER A 179 8.52 -20.61 6.91
N SER A 180 9.08 -21.29 7.89
CA SER A 180 9.58 -20.67 9.12
C SER A 180 10.78 -19.72 8.93
N SER A 181 11.38 -19.74 7.76
CA SER A 181 12.52 -18.86 7.41
C SER A 181 12.12 -17.52 6.76
N GLU A 182 10.83 -17.36 6.38
CA GLU A 182 10.34 -16.16 5.70
C GLU A 182 9.31 -15.45 6.58
N PHE A 183 9.62 -14.24 7.00
CA PHE A 183 8.74 -13.41 7.85
C PHE A 183 7.62 -12.72 7.08
N ARG A 184 7.65 -12.73 5.74
CA ARG A 184 6.66 -12.08 4.87
C ARG A 184 5.57 -13.07 4.48
N ALA A 185 4.31 -12.72 4.73
CA ALA A 185 3.13 -13.55 4.42
C ALA A 185 2.61 -13.43 2.98
N ASN A 186 3.35 -12.81 2.08
CA ASN A 186 2.89 -12.44 0.74
C ASN A 186 2.63 -13.69 -0.13
N ILE A 187 1.41 -13.82 -0.70
CA ILE A 187 1.02 -14.96 -1.56
C ILE A 187 1.96 -15.14 -2.75
N HIS A 188 2.44 -14.04 -3.36
CA HIS A 188 3.42 -14.10 -4.47
C HIS A 188 4.80 -14.68 -4.06
N GLN A 189 5.02 -14.89 -2.76
CA GLN A 189 6.23 -15.50 -2.20
C GLN A 189 5.96 -16.85 -1.53
N GLY A 190 4.84 -17.52 -1.91
CA GLY A 190 4.48 -18.83 -1.41
C GLY A 190 3.53 -18.82 -0.20
N GLY A 191 3.01 -17.66 0.19
CA GLY A 191 2.02 -17.57 1.25
C GLY A 191 0.70 -18.21 0.86
N VAL A 192 0.01 -18.82 1.83
CA VAL A 192 -1.32 -19.38 1.68
C VAL A 192 -2.34 -18.41 2.27
N GLY A 193 -3.45 -18.19 1.56
CA GLY A 193 -4.57 -17.39 2.02
C GLY A 193 -5.71 -18.28 2.55
N GLU A 194 -6.31 -17.89 3.66
CA GLU A 194 -7.51 -18.50 4.22
C GLU A 194 -8.56 -17.42 4.55
N PRO A 195 -9.87 -17.74 4.50
CA PRO A 195 -10.91 -16.80 4.91
C PRO A 195 -10.65 -16.33 6.35
N TYR A 196 -10.91 -15.04 6.60
CA TYR A 196 -10.75 -14.45 7.92
C TYR A 196 -11.91 -13.51 8.22
N GLU A 197 -12.48 -13.57 9.41
CA GLU A 197 -13.54 -12.68 9.88
C GLU A 197 -12.95 -11.62 10.80
N LEU A 198 -13.20 -10.36 10.47
CA LEU A 198 -12.81 -9.22 11.30
C LEU A 198 -13.92 -8.93 12.32
N ASP A 199 -13.53 -8.52 13.52
CA ASP A 199 -14.46 -7.84 14.41
C ASP A 199 -14.75 -6.41 13.91
N PHE A 200 -15.76 -5.78 14.50
CA PHE A 200 -16.19 -4.45 14.11
C PHE A 200 -15.08 -3.39 14.22
N ASP A 201 -14.25 -3.46 15.26
CA ASP A 201 -13.20 -2.48 15.50
C ASP A 201 -12.08 -2.61 14.44
N ALA A 202 -11.73 -3.85 14.08
CA ALA A 202 -10.76 -4.13 13.02
C ALA A 202 -11.28 -3.68 11.63
N GLU A 203 -12.57 -3.90 11.33
CA GLU A 203 -13.19 -3.37 10.11
C GLU A 203 -13.10 -1.84 10.06
N GLN A 204 -13.41 -1.16 11.18
CA GLN A 204 -13.33 0.30 11.26
C GLN A 204 -11.89 0.81 11.06
N VAL A 205 -10.88 0.09 11.55
CA VAL A 205 -9.47 0.44 11.30
C VAL A 205 -9.18 0.40 9.79
N ALA A 206 -9.60 -0.66 9.07
CA ALA A 206 -9.39 -0.80 7.63
C ALA A 206 -10.11 0.30 6.83
N VAL A 207 -11.39 0.55 7.11
CA VAL A 207 -12.19 1.59 6.43
C VAL A 207 -11.61 2.99 6.68
N ARG A 208 -11.19 3.29 7.91
CA ARG A 208 -10.56 4.57 8.24
C ARG A 208 -9.21 4.73 7.54
N ALA A 209 -8.43 3.66 7.37
CA ALA A 209 -7.18 3.68 6.62
C ALA A 209 -7.41 3.99 5.13
N ALA A 210 -8.41 3.35 4.50
CA ALA A 210 -8.81 3.65 3.13
C ALA A 210 -9.22 5.12 2.95
N ARG A 211 -10.05 5.64 3.86
CA ARG A 211 -10.48 7.06 3.87
C ARG A 211 -9.32 8.03 4.05
N ALA A 212 -8.36 7.73 4.94
CA ALA A 212 -7.18 8.57 5.16
C ALA A 212 -6.36 8.74 3.88
N ILE A 213 -6.27 7.67 3.07
CA ILE A 213 -5.57 7.68 1.76
C ILE A 213 -6.50 8.15 0.63
N LYS A 214 -7.79 8.44 0.92
CA LYS A 214 -8.81 8.90 -0.04
C LYS A 214 -9.08 7.87 -1.15
N CYS A 215 -9.26 6.62 -0.76
CA CYS A 215 -9.53 5.50 -1.66
C CYS A 215 -10.92 4.93 -1.38
N ASP A 216 -11.78 4.88 -2.39
CA ASP A 216 -13.05 4.14 -2.33
C ASP A 216 -12.86 2.65 -2.65
N LEU A 217 -11.74 2.29 -3.28
CA LEU A 217 -11.40 0.88 -3.57
C LEU A 217 -9.90 0.66 -3.35
N CYS A 218 -9.56 -0.17 -2.36
CA CYS A 218 -8.17 -0.52 -2.06
C CYS A 218 -8.09 -1.84 -1.26
N ALA A 219 -6.87 -2.35 -1.10
CA ALA A 219 -6.59 -3.33 -0.06
C ALA A 219 -5.83 -2.68 1.08
N VAL A 220 -6.22 -2.99 2.31
CA VAL A 220 -5.51 -2.60 3.54
C VAL A 220 -4.86 -3.86 4.11
N ASP A 221 -3.54 -3.83 4.25
CA ASP A 221 -2.78 -4.90 4.87
C ASP A 221 -2.52 -4.55 6.35
N MET A 222 -2.88 -5.48 7.24
CA MET A 222 -2.81 -5.29 8.69
C MET A 222 -2.07 -6.45 9.36
N LEU A 223 -1.44 -6.15 10.48
CA LEU A 223 -0.89 -7.14 11.42
C LEU A 223 -1.78 -7.22 12.64
N GLU A 224 -2.07 -8.44 13.08
CA GLU A 224 -2.78 -8.71 14.33
C GLU A 224 -1.77 -9.09 15.42
N HIS A 225 -1.78 -8.38 16.53
CA HIS A 225 -0.95 -8.72 17.68
C HIS A 225 -1.67 -8.38 18.99
N ASN A 226 -1.82 -9.35 19.87
CA ASN A 226 -2.52 -9.21 21.17
C ASN A 226 -3.91 -8.58 21.04
N GLY A 227 -4.70 -9.00 20.04
CA GLY A 227 -6.05 -8.50 19.80
C GLY A 227 -6.10 -7.05 19.25
N ARG A 228 -4.99 -6.53 18.76
CA ARG A 228 -4.91 -5.20 18.13
C ARG A 228 -4.48 -5.31 16.68
N MET A 229 -5.10 -4.49 15.84
CA MET A 229 -4.75 -4.37 14.42
C MET A 229 -3.81 -3.20 14.18
N PHE A 230 -2.77 -3.42 13.37
CA PHE A 230 -1.80 -2.41 12.96
C PHE A 230 -1.74 -2.35 11.44
N VAL A 231 -2.08 -1.22 10.85
CA VAL A 231 -2.01 -1.03 9.40
C VAL A 231 -0.55 -0.90 8.96
N ILE A 232 -0.15 -1.69 7.96
CA ILE A 232 1.22 -1.67 7.43
C ILE A 232 1.32 -1.22 5.97
N GLU A 233 0.22 -1.28 5.22
CA GLU A 233 0.16 -0.85 3.81
C GLU A 233 -1.29 -0.59 3.39
N VAL A 234 -1.49 0.41 2.51
CA VAL A 234 -2.73 0.61 1.75
C VAL A 234 -2.39 0.47 0.27
N ASN A 235 -2.91 -0.56 -0.36
CA ASN A 235 -2.62 -0.90 -1.75
C ASN A 235 -3.73 -0.40 -2.67
N LEU A 236 -3.40 0.57 -3.54
CA LEU A 236 -4.33 1.25 -4.46
C LEU A 236 -4.78 0.39 -5.64
N SER A 237 -4.04 -0.67 -5.96
CA SER A 237 -4.29 -1.51 -7.13
C SER A 237 -4.24 -2.99 -6.73
N PRO A 238 -5.13 -3.44 -5.81
CA PRO A 238 -5.07 -4.80 -5.31
C PRO A 238 -5.31 -5.82 -6.44
N GLY A 239 -4.52 -6.90 -6.45
CA GLY A 239 -4.87 -8.11 -7.16
C GLY A 239 -5.91 -8.88 -6.37
N LEU A 240 -6.97 -9.33 -7.03
CA LEU A 240 -8.07 -10.05 -6.39
C LEU A 240 -7.93 -11.58 -6.51
N GLU A 241 -7.01 -12.08 -7.32
CA GLU A 241 -6.85 -13.52 -7.58
C GLU A 241 -6.62 -14.32 -6.28
N GLY A 242 -5.69 -13.88 -5.44
CA GLY A 242 -5.38 -14.58 -4.19
C GLY A 242 -6.55 -14.62 -3.21
N ILE A 243 -7.30 -13.53 -3.09
CA ILE A 243 -8.45 -13.49 -2.18
C ILE A 243 -9.65 -14.24 -2.76
N ASN A 244 -9.85 -14.21 -4.09
CA ASN A 244 -10.86 -15.03 -4.76
C ASN A 244 -10.61 -16.53 -4.53
N THR A 245 -9.34 -16.96 -4.64
CA THR A 245 -8.94 -18.35 -4.36
C THR A 245 -9.17 -18.70 -2.89
N ALA A 246 -8.78 -17.83 -1.96
CA ALA A 246 -8.93 -18.08 -0.52
C ALA A 246 -10.41 -18.19 -0.11
N LEU A 247 -11.28 -17.37 -0.68
CA LEU A 247 -12.72 -17.33 -0.34
C LEU A 247 -13.58 -18.29 -1.20
N GLY A 248 -13.03 -18.86 -2.27
CA GLY A 248 -13.78 -19.68 -3.21
C GLY A 248 -14.88 -18.91 -3.97
N THR A 249 -14.75 -17.59 -4.09
CA THR A 249 -15.76 -16.72 -4.73
C THR A 249 -15.09 -15.58 -5.48
N ASN A 250 -15.84 -14.96 -6.40
CA ASN A 250 -15.39 -13.75 -7.09
C ASN A 250 -15.79 -12.51 -6.28
N VAL A 251 -14.82 -11.86 -5.65
CA VAL A 251 -15.04 -10.66 -4.81
C VAL A 251 -15.48 -9.43 -5.64
N ALA A 252 -15.29 -9.46 -6.96
CA ALA A 252 -15.66 -8.37 -7.85
C ALA A 252 -17.08 -8.52 -8.47
N SER A 253 -17.80 -9.60 -8.14
CA SER A 253 -19.15 -9.86 -8.66
C SER A 253 -20.23 -9.22 -7.81
#